data_bc08da8a5e461aab52614c5271cc1b96
#
_entry.id   bc08da8a5e461aab52614c5271cc1b96
#
_cell.length_a   1.000
_cell.length_b   1.000
_cell.length_c   1.000
_cell.angle_alpha   90.00
_cell.angle_beta   90.00
_cell.angle_gamma   90.00
#
_symmetry.space_group_name_H-M   'P 1'
#
loop_
_entity.id
_entity.type
_entity.pdbx_description
1 polymer ?
#
loop_
_entity_poly.entity_id
_entity_poly.type
_entity_poly.pdbx_seq_one_letter_code
_entity_poly.pdbx_strand_id
1 'polypeptide(L)'
;MKLRKLIFISGLLLGFVQTIDAQNLLITYPAPQGTELKNDFTVKVRQPGGEWQAIATYPVKVDEVKEARHHVELASMSYFDFNGEVEVSVTAHKEEIETARIRPLSYGITPQVSRNTLTFKLNSPRNLSIEVNGDIFHNLHLFANPIDRNNPLKPGMNPKKLKKNRNLIYFGPGIHQLPGDTLDVPSGKTVYISGCLLYTS
;
A
#
# COMPACT_ATOMS: atom_id res chain seq x y z
N MET A 1 -12.86 -38.61 69.96
CA MET A 1 -13.41 -37.46 69.23
C MET A 1 -12.27 -36.91 68.34
N LYS A 2 -12.23 -37.25 67.04
CA LYS A 2 -11.16 -36.88 66.12
C LYS A 2 -11.62 -35.65 65.27
N LEU A 3 -10.96 -34.52 65.48
CA LEU A 3 -11.21 -33.28 64.78
C LEU A 3 -10.55 -33.37 63.38
N ARG A 4 -11.33 -33.39 62.31
CA ARG A 4 -10.85 -33.32 60.91
C ARG A 4 -10.66 -31.82 60.55
N LYS A 5 -9.41 -31.42 60.28
CA LYS A 5 -9.09 -30.10 59.69
C LYS A 5 -9.44 -30.14 58.22
N LEU A 6 -10.39 -29.28 57.82
CA LEU A 6 -10.67 -28.95 56.40
C LEU A 6 -9.63 -27.92 55.95
N ILE A 7 -8.84 -28.30 54.95
CA ILE A 7 -7.93 -27.39 54.26
C ILE A 7 -8.68 -26.84 53.04
N PHE A 8 -9.06 -25.57 53.03
CA PHE A 8 -9.54 -24.87 51.87
C PHE A 8 -8.34 -24.45 51.00
N ILE A 9 -8.21 -25.11 49.84
CA ILE A 9 -7.27 -24.68 48.79
C ILE A 9 -8.04 -23.70 47.90
N SER A 10 -7.78 -22.38 48.13
CA SER A 10 -8.26 -21.34 47.22
C SER A 10 -7.38 -21.33 45.95
N GLY A 11 -7.87 -21.94 44.88
CA GLY A 11 -7.22 -21.89 43.60
C GLY A 11 -7.40 -20.53 42.94
N LEU A 12 -6.33 -19.74 42.91
CA LEU A 12 -6.26 -18.49 42.16
C LEU A 12 -6.20 -18.82 40.66
N LEU A 13 -7.33 -18.73 39.94
CA LEU A 13 -7.35 -18.81 38.50
C LEU A 13 -6.73 -17.51 37.94
N LEU A 14 -5.45 -17.55 37.58
CA LEU A 14 -4.83 -16.53 36.73
C LEU A 14 -5.38 -16.70 35.32
N GLY A 15 -6.37 -15.90 34.96
CA GLY A 15 -6.84 -15.78 33.60
C GLY A 15 -5.73 -15.17 32.74
N PHE A 16 -5.15 -15.99 31.85
CA PHE A 16 -4.31 -15.50 30.75
C PHE A 16 -5.22 -14.71 29.80
N VAL A 17 -5.20 -13.39 29.90
CA VAL A 17 -5.72 -12.52 28.85
C VAL A 17 -4.74 -12.64 27.69
N GLN A 18 -5.08 -13.49 26.72
CA GLN A 18 -4.40 -13.46 25.42
C GLN A 18 -4.80 -12.15 24.75
N THR A 19 -3.90 -11.18 24.74
CA THR A 19 -3.99 -10.05 23.84
C THR A 19 -3.90 -10.63 22.42
N ILE A 20 -5.01 -10.59 21.70
CA ILE A 20 -4.99 -10.83 20.26
C ILE A 20 -4.21 -9.65 19.66
N ASP A 21 -2.92 -9.82 19.47
CA ASP A 21 -2.13 -8.92 18.66
C ASP A 21 -2.83 -8.81 17.31
N ALA A 22 -3.25 -7.60 16.97
CA ALA A 22 -3.76 -7.31 15.63
C ALA A 22 -2.61 -7.65 14.68
N GLN A 23 -2.71 -8.80 14.01
CA GLN A 23 -1.65 -9.36 13.20
C GLN A 23 -1.22 -8.32 12.18
N ASN A 24 0.01 -7.82 12.29
CA ASN A 24 0.60 -6.95 11.30
C ASN A 24 0.52 -7.66 9.95
N LEU A 25 -0.05 -7.00 8.96
CA LEU A 25 -0.22 -7.57 7.63
C LEU A 25 0.33 -6.58 6.59
N LEU A 26 1.12 -7.10 5.67
CA LEU A 26 1.66 -6.37 4.54
C LEU A 26 1.35 -7.14 3.26
N ILE A 27 0.70 -6.48 2.31
CA ILE A 27 0.38 -7.03 0.99
C ILE A 27 1.06 -6.16 -0.05
N THR A 28 1.94 -6.78 -0.82
CA THR A 28 2.60 -6.16 -1.98
C THR A 28 2.06 -6.78 -3.25
N TYR A 29 2.11 -6.02 -4.34
CA TYR A 29 1.54 -6.42 -5.61
C TYR A 29 2.64 -6.50 -6.67
N PRO A 30 2.81 -7.64 -7.36
CA PRO A 30 3.74 -7.71 -8.48
C PRO A 30 3.23 -6.86 -9.64
N ALA A 31 4.15 -6.26 -10.39
CA ALA A 31 3.76 -5.54 -11.60
C ALA A 31 3.12 -6.50 -12.62
N PRO A 32 2.01 -6.12 -13.27
CA PRO A 32 1.45 -6.89 -14.36
C PRO A 32 2.45 -7.02 -15.51
N GLN A 33 2.41 -8.15 -16.19
CA GLN A 33 3.26 -8.37 -17.35
C GLN A 33 3.00 -7.34 -18.44
N GLY A 34 4.07 -6.77 -19.01
CA GLY A 34 3.99 -5.75 -20.06
C GLY A 34 3.77 -4.32 -19.56
N THR A 35 3.78 -4.11 -18.24
CA THR A 35 3.67 -2.77 -17.66
C THR A 35 4.97 -2.00 -17.80
N GLU A 36 4.87 -0.74 -18.20
CA GLU A 36 5.98 0.20 -18.11
C GLU A 36 6.28 0.53 -16.64
N LEU A 37 7.53 0.39 -16.23
CA LEU A 37 8.01 0.75 -14.92
C LEU A 37 8.93 1.97 -14.99
N LYS A 38 8.91 2.78 -13.93
CA LYS A 38 9.78 3.95 -13.79
C LYS A 38 10.87 3.66 -12.77
N ASN A 39 12.09 3.97 -13.11
CA ASN A 39 13.27 3.64 -12.30
C ASN A 39 13.91 4.84 -11.59
N ASP A 40 13.20 5.96 -11.44
CA ASP A 40 13.71 7.11 -10.69
C ASP A 40 13.89 6.77 -9.21
N PHE A 41 13.08 5.84 -8.70
CA PHE A 41 13.12 5.37 -7.32
C PHE A 41 13.04 3.84 -7.24
N THR A 42 13.74 3.26 -6.28
CA THR A 42 13.47 1.91 -5.77
C THR A 42 12.75 2.03 -4.43
N VAL A 43 11.56 1.46 -4.35
CA VAL A 43 10.76 1.45 -3.12
C VAL A 43 10.75 0.05 -2.53
N LYS A 44 11.06 -0.05 -1.24
CA LYS A 44 10.98 -1.30 -0.47
C LYS A 44 10.17 -1.06 0.79
N VAL A 45 9.43 -2.08 1.18
CA VAL A 45 8.59 -2.07 2.39
C VAL A 45 8.82 -3.33 3.18
N ARG A 46 8.66 -3.26 4.51
CA ARG A 46 8.69 -4.43 5.39
C ARG A 46 7.86 -4.21 6.65
N GLN A 47 7.45 -5.29 7.26
CA GLN A 47 7.04 -5.27 8.67
C GLN A 47 8.28 -5.10 9.57
N PRO A 48 8.15 -4.54 10.77
CA PRO A 48 9.27 -4.42 11.70
C PRO A 48 9.97 -5.77 11.92
N GLY A 49 11.30 -5.79 11.69
CA GLY A 49 12.10 -6.99 11.81
C GLY A 49 11.94 -8.04 10.69
N GLY A 50 11.07 -7.78 9.72
CA GLY A 50 10.87 -8.66 8.55
C GLY A 50 11.82 -8.35 7.39
N GLU A 51 11.71 -9.16 6.34
CA GLU A 51 12.49 -8.98 5.11
C GLU A 51 11.95 -7.84 4.26
N TRP A 52 12.87 -7.10 3.61
CA TRP A 52 12.51 -6.05 2.67
C TRP A 52 11.91 -6.62 1.38
N GLN A 53 10.72 -6.16 1.04
CA GLN A 53 10.02 -6.49 -0.20
C GLN A 53 10.08 -5.29 -1.14
N ALA A 54 10.64 -5.47 -2.33
CA ALA A 54 10.60 -4.44 -3.37
C ALA A 54 9.18 -4.37 -3.94
N ILE A 55 8.70 -3.15 -4.18
CA ILE A 55 7.41 -2.89 -4.83
C ILE A 55 7.62 -2.15 -6.14
N ALA A 56 6.71 -2.35 -7.06
CA ALA A 56 6.77 -1.72 -8.38
C ALA A 56 6.61 -0.21 -8.29
N THR A 57 7.34 0.50 -9.15
CA THR A 57 7.23 1.95 -9.32
C THR A 57 6.79 2.23 -10.75
N TYR A 58 5.68 2.95 -10.90
CA TYR A 58 5.02 3.24 -12.16
C TYR A 58 5.18 4.71 -12.55
N PRO A 59 5.21 5.06 -13.85
CA PRO A 59 5.08 6.44 -14.27
C PRO A 59 3.66 6.96 -14.04
N VAL A 60 3.54 8.19 -13.60
CA VAL A 60 2.25 8.91 -13.51
C VAL A 60 2.41 10.30 -14.09
N LYS A 61 1.47 10.68 -14.97
CA LYS A 61 1.45 12.02 -15.57
C LYS A 61 1.00 13.03 -14.54
N VAL A 62 1.77 14.10 -14.40
CA VAL A 62 1.43 15.29 -13.61
C VAL A 62 1.48 16.51 -14.49
N ASP A 63 0.63 17.49 -14.21
CA ASP A 63 0.56 18.71 -15.00
C ASP A 63 1.31 19.83 -14.27
N GLU A 64 2.33 20.36 -14.92
CA GLU A 64 3.04 21.53 -14.49
C GLU A 64 2.56 22.76 -15.31
N VAL A 65 2.06 23.78 -14.64
CA VAL A 65 1.66 25.02 -15.30
C VAL A 65 2.77 26.06 -15.19
N LYS A 66 3.44 26.33 -16.31
CA LYS A 66 4.45 27.38 -16.44
C LYS A 66 4.00 28.43 -17.47
N GLU A 67 4.06 29.71 -17.12
CA GLU A 67 3.72 30.82 -18.05
C GLU A 67 2.34 30.60 -18.72
N ALA A 68 1.33 30.18 -17.96
CA ALA A 68 0.00 29.83 -18.44
C ALA A 68 -0.06 28.69 -19.49
N ARG A 69 0.98 27.88 -19.60
CA ARG A 69 1.04 26.69 -20.45
C ARG A 69 1.11 25.44 -19.60
N HIS A 70 0.45 24.40 -20.09
CA HIS A 70 0.48 23.08 -19.49
C HIS A 70 1.68 22.27 -19.99
N HIS A 71 2.46 21.71 -19.08
CA HIS A 71 3.57 20.82 -19.36
C HIS A 71 3.33 19.50 -18.64
N VAL A 72 3.30 18.40 -19.39
CA VAL A 72 3.14 17.08 -18.80
C VAL A 72 4.49 16.56 -18.36
N GLU A 73 4.65 16.36 -17.04
CA GLU A 73 5.81 15.74 -16.44
C GLU A 73 5.46 14.32 -15.98
N LEU A 74 6.49 13.50 -15.75
CA LEU A 74 6.30 12.12 -15.28
C LEU A 74 6.84 11.97 -13.87
N ALA A 75 5.95 11.96 -12.90
CA ALA A 75 6.24 11.57 -11.53
C ALA A 75 6.29 10.03 -11.39
N SER A 76 6.64 9.55 -10.23
CA SER A 76 6.67 8.13 -9.87
C SER A 76 5.53 7.79 -8.93
N MET A 77 4.98 6.57 -9.00
CA MET A 77 3.93 6.08 -8.13
C MET A 77 4.21 4.65 -7.69
N SER A 78 4.02 4.39 -6.40
CA SER A 78 4.05 3.03 -5.83
C SER A 78 2.91 2.84 -4.84
N TYR A 79 2.47 1.60 -4.61
CA TYR A 79 1.42 1.31 -3.66
C TYR A 79 1.56 -0.08 -3.03
N PHE A 80 1.00 -0.21 -1.84
CA PHE A 80 0.89 -1.45 -1.07
C PHE A 80 -0.23 -1.32 -0.04
N ASP A 81 -0.71 -2.44 0.49
CA ASP A 81 -1.70 -2.44 1.55
C ASP A 81 -1.09 -2.97 2.84
N PHE A 82 -1.48 -2.40 3.98
CA PHE A 82 -0.97 -2.87 5.26
C PHE A 82 -1.92 -2.60 6.42
N ASN A 83 -1.65 -3.31 7.51
CA ASN A 83 -2.23 -3.07 8.83
C ASN A 83 -1.11 -3.16 9.88
N GLY A 84 -1.20 -2.37 10.94
CA GLY A 84 -0.17 -2.29 11.96
C GLY A 84 0.95 -1.32 11.61
N GLU A 85 2.21 -1.71 11.81
CA GLU A 85 3.40 -0.89 11.50
C GLU A 85 4.15 -1.44 10.29
N VAL A 86 4.69 -0.54 9.46
CA VAL A 86 5.60 -0.86 8.37
C VAL A 86 6.77 0.12 8.33
N GLU A 87 7.90 -0.36 7.85
CA GLU A 87 9.07 0.44 7.50
C GLU A 87 9.12 0.58 5.98
N VAL A 88 9.40 1.79 5.53
CA VAL A 88 9.52 2.15 4.11
C VAL A 88 10.94 2.62 3.83
N SER A 89 11.52 2.14 2.74
CA SER A 89 12.82 2.58 2.23
C SER A 89 12.65 3.02 0.79
N VAL A 90 13.12 4.23 0.48
CA VAL A 90 13.08 4.82 -0.86
C VAL A 90 14.49 5.21 -1.26
N THR A 91 15.00 4.62 -2.34
CA THR A 91 16.30 4.97 -2.91
C THR A 91 16.08 5.78 -4.18
N ALA A 92 16.60 7.01 -4.23
CA ALA A 92 16.62 7.85 -5.41
C ALA A 92 17.80 7.45 -6.32
N HIS A 93 17.57 7.39 -7.64
CA HIS A 93 18.62 6.94 -8.58
C HIS A 93 19.28 8.08 -9.36
N LYS A 94 18.64 9.25 -9.41
CA LYS A 94 19.16 10.37 -10.18
C LYS A 94 20.33 11.08 -9.49
N GLU A 95 20.25 11.24 -8.17
CA GLU A 95 21.19 12.04 -7.39
C GLU A 95 21.18 11.66 -5.91
N GLU A 96 22.17 12.12 -5.15
CA GLU A 96 22.17 12.02 -3.70
C GLU A 96 21.07 12.92 -3.10
N ILE A 97 20.52 12.50 -1.96
CA ILE A 97 19.46 13.23 -1.27
C ILE A 97 20.09 14.27 -0.34
N GLU A 98 20.06 15.53 -0.75
CA GLU A 98 20.45 16.64 0.12
C GLU A 98 19.29 17.04 1.04
N THR A 99 18.09 17.05 0.51
CA THR A 99 16.86 17.35 1.27
C THR A 99 15.76 16.37 0.90
N ALA A 100 14.96 15.99 1.91
CA ALA A 100 13.79 15.15 1.69
C ALA A 100 12.59 15.71 2.46
N ARG A 101 11.42 15.67 1.83
CA ARG A 101 10.18 16.13 2.43
C ARG A 101 9.06 15.13 2.14
N ILE A 102 8.33 14.75 3.17
CA ILE A 102 7.16 13.86 3.04
C ILE A 102 5.90 14.68 3.32
N ARG A 103 5.02 14.74 2.33
CA ARG A 103 3.73 15.45 2.45
C ARG A 103 2.57 14.46 2.58
N PRO A 104 1.47 14.89 3.23
CA PRO A 104 1.22 16.18 3.91
C PRO A 104 2.11 16.40 5.15
N LEU A 105 2.64 17.60 5.31
CA LEU A 105 3.49 17.95 6.46
C LEU A 105 2.79 17.76 7.81
N SER A 106 1.45 17.86 7.82
CA SER A 106 0.62 17.64 9.01
C SER A 106 0.72 16.22 9.58
N TYR A 107 1.25 15.26 8.83
CA TYR A 107 1.47 13.89 9.36
C TYR A 107 2.72 13.81 10.24
N GLY A 108 3.60 14.82 10.24
CA GLY A 108 4.79 14.86 11.08
C GLY A 108 5.82 13.77 10.76
N ILE A 109 5.80 13.20 9.54
CA ILE A 109 6.72 12.12 9.15
C ILE A 109 8.06 12.74 8.76
N THR A 110 9.09 12.46 9.56
CA THR A 110 10.46 12.91 9.30
C THR A 110 11.29 11.71 8.81
N PRO A 111 11.78 11.71 7.55
CA PRO A 111 12.61 10.63 7.06
C PRO A 111 14.02 10.70 7.63
N GLN A 112 14.65 9.53 7.79
CA GLN A 112 16.09 9.40 8.00
C GLN A 112 16.75 9.25 6.63
N VAL A 113 17.71 10.11 6.32
CA VAL A 113 18.41 10.13 5.03
C VAL A 113 19.83 9.62 5.20
N SER A 114 20.25 8.73 4.29
CA SER A 114 21.62 8.25 4.16
C SER A 114 21.98 8.17 2.66
N ARG A 115 22.84 9.07 2.21
CA ARG A 115 23.21 9.23 0.79
C ARG A 115 21.95 9.40 -0.09
N ASN A 116 21.67 8.44 -0.94
CA ASN A 116 20.54 8.43 -1.87
C ASN A 116 19.32 7.64 -1.36
N THR A 117 19.31 7.25 -0.10
CA THR A 117 18.20 6.45 0.48
C THR A 117 17.61 7.17 1.67
N LEU A 118 16.29 7.27 1.71
CA LEU A 118 15.53 7.71 2.86
C LEU A 118 14.69 6.57 3.41
N THR A 119 14.52 6.56 4.75
CA THR A 119 13.70 5.57 5.45
C THR A 119 12.76 6.25 6.44
N PHE A 120 11.58 5.70 6.61
CA PHE A 120 10.60 6.16 7.60
C PHE A 120 9.65 5.03 7.98
N LYS A 121 8.84 5.28 9.02
CA LYS A 121 7.83 4.33 9.51
C LYS A 121 6.43 4.87 9.31
N LEU A 122 5.50 3.95 9.08
CA LEU A 122 4.06 4.21 9.08
C LEU A 122 3.38 3.27 10.08
N ASN A 123 2.53 3.83 10.92
CA ASN A 123 1.70 3.09 11.87
C ASN A 123 0.21 3.10 11.50
N SER A 124 -0.12 3.72 10.39
CA SER A 124 -1.47 3.77 9.82
C SER A 124 -1.41 4.10 8.33
N PRO A 125 -2.41 3.66 7.55
CA PRO A 125 -2.49 3.95 6.12
C PRO A 125 -2.43 5.45 5.81
N ARG A 126 -1.64 5.82 4.77
CA ARG A 126 -1.40 7.19 4.34
C ARG A 126 -1.13 7.27 2.85
N ASN A 127 -1.61 8.34 2.23
CA ASN A 127 -1.22 8.73 0.88
C ASN A 127 -0.18 9.84 1.00
N LEU A 128 0.99 9.63 0.42
CA LEU A 128 2.16 10.49 0.62
C LEU A 128 2.72 10.96 -0.72
N SER A 129 3.27 12.18 -0.71
CA SER A 129 4.17 12.67 -1.74
C SER A 129 5.57 12.81 -1.12
N ILE A 130 6.56 12.17 -1.71
CA ILE A 130 7.94 12.17 -1.26
C ILE A 130 8.75 13.00 -2.24
N GLU A 131 9.18 14.17 -1.79
CA GLU A 131 9.94 15.14 -2.55
C GLU A 131 11.43 15.00 -2.19
N VAL A 132 12.28 14.91 -3.19
CA VAL A 132 13.73 14.86 -3.06
C VAL A 132 14.31 16.14 -3.68
N ASN A 133 15.21 16.81 -2.96
CA ASN A 133 15.93 18.01 -3.41
C ASN A 133 15.00 19.14 -3.92
N GLY A 134 13.77 19.18 -3.37
CA GLY A 134 12.79 20.23 -3.71
C GLY A 134 12.03 19.99 -5.02
N ASP A 135 12.28 18.89 -5.74
CA ASP A 135 11.55 18.55 -6.96
C ASP A 135 10.14 18.04 -6.60
N ILE A 136 9.13 18.78 -7.04
CA ILE A 136 7.71 18.50 -6.78
C ILE A 136 7.00 17.84 -7.96
N PHE A 137 7.62 17.76 -9.12
CA PHE A 137 7.06 17.21 -10.35
C PHE A 137 7.61 15.81 -10.68
N HIS A 138 8.84 15.49 -10.27
CA HIS A 138 9.42 14.16 -10.40
C HIS A 138 9.51 13.43 -9.05
N ASN A 139 8.58 13.71 -8.18
CA ASN A 139 8.47 13.13 -6.86
C ASN A 139 7.91 11.68 -6.90
N LEU A 140 7.87 11.04 -5.73
CA LEU A 140 7.26 9.74 -5.56
C LEU A 140 5.91 9.88 -4.83
N HIS A 141 4.82 9.50 -5.49
CA HIS A 141 3.52 9.30 -4.87
C HIS A 141 3.46 7.89 -4.28
N LEU A 142 3.34 7.79 -2.97
CA LEU A 142 3.25 6.51 -2.27
C LEU A 142 1.86 6.33 -1.65
N PHE A 143 1.14 5.34 -2.13
CA PHE A 143 -0.18 4.98 -1.63
C PHE A 143 -0.04 3.78 -0.69
N ALA A 144 0.05 4.05 0.60
CA ALA A 144 0.06 3.04 1.66
C ALA A 144 -1.37 2.85 2.17
N ASN A 145 -2.09 1.88 1.60
CA ASN A 145 -3.52 1.70 1.76
C ASN A 145 -3.86 0.80 2.95
N PRO A 146 -5.09 0.89 3.48
CA PRO A 146 -5.59 -0.12 4.40
C PRO A 146 -5.80 -1.45 3.66
N ILE A 147 -5.70 -2.56 4.40
CA ILE A 147 -6.07 -3.89 3.87
C ILE A 147 -7.51 -3.86 3.37
N ASP A 148 -7.69 -4.20 2.11
CA ASP A 148 -9.01 -4.27 1.51
C ASP A 148 -9.78 -5.52 1.99
N ARG A 149 -10.66 -5.30 2.96
CA ARG A 149 -11.53 -6.34 3.51
C ARG A 149 -12.70 -6.69 2.59
N ASN A 150 -13.00 -5.83 1.63
CA ASN A 150 -14.11 -6.00 0.69
C ASN A 150 -13.71 -6.71 -0.60
N ASN A 151 -12.44 -7.11 -0.74
CA ASN A 151 -11.98 -7.86 -1.89
C ASN A 151 -12.85 -9.12 -2.08
N PRO A 152 -13.59 -9.24 -3.18
CA PRO A 152 -14.43 -10.39 -3.45
C PRO A 152 -13.62 -11.67 -3.71
N LEU A 153 -12.34 -11.52 -4.10
CA LEU A 153 -11.42 -12.63 -4.27
C LEU A 153 -10.69 -12.91 -2.96
N LYS A 154 -11.16 -13.92 -2.24
CA LYS A 154 -10.52 -14.35 -0.99
C LYS A 154 -9.28 -15.21 -1.27
N PRO A 155 -8.29 -15.24 -0.35
CA PRO A 155 -7.11 -16.10 -0.48
C PRO A 155 -7.50 -17.55 -0.81
N GLY A 156 -6.83 -18.15 -1.81
CA GLY A 156 -7.12 -19.53 -2.27
C GLY A 156 -8.39 -19.70 -3.11
N MET A 157 -9.15 -18.63 -3.35
CA MET A 157 -10.34 -18.69 -4.21
C MET A 157 -9.94 -18.63 -5.70
N ASN A 158 -10.55 -19.50 -6.51
CA ASN A 158 -10.40 -19.42 -7.96
C ASN A 158 -11.14 -18.20 -8.51
N PRO A 159 -10.45 -17.25 -9.20
CA PRO A 159 -11.07 -16.05 -9.77
C PRO A 159 -12.26 -16.32 -10.71
N LYS A 160 -12.28 -17.48 -11.37
CA LYS A 160 -13.40 -17.89 -12.25
C LYS A 160 -14.74 -17.99 -11.49
N LYS A 161 -14.71 -18.19 -10.15
CA LYS A 161 -15.93 -18.20 -9.34
C LYS A 161 -16.61 -16.85 -9.28
N LEU A 162 -15.86 -15.74 -9.39
CA LEU A 162 -16.42 -14.39 -9.39
C LEU A 162 -17.31 -14.10 -10.59
N LYS A 163 -17.04 -14.75 -11.74
CA LYS A 163 -17.87 -14.63 -12.96
C LYS A 163 -19.31 -15.11 -12.78
N LYS A 164 -19.57 -15.94 -11.73
CA LYS A 164 -20.92 -16.41 -11.40
C LYS A 164 -21.78 -15.34 -10.68
N ASN A 165 -21.14 -14.33 -10.11
CA ASN A 165 -21.86 -13.22 -9.48
C ASN A 165 -22.29 -12.21 -10.54
N ARG A 166 -23.55 -12.30 -10.95
CA ARG A 166 -24.13 -11.42 -12.00
C ARG A 166 -24.15 -9.94 -11.62
N ASN A 167 -24.05 -9.62 -10.31
CA ASN A 167 -24.06 -8.25 -9.83
C ASN A 167 -22.66 -7.66 -9.65
N LEU A 168 -21.60 -8.42 -9.97
CA LEU A 168 -20.21 -8.00 -9.83
C LEU A 168 -19.54 -7.90 -11.21
N ILE A 169 -18.99 -6.73 -11.51
CA ILE A 169 -18.04 -6.51 -12.59
C ILE A 169 -16.66 -6.48 -11.92
N TYR A 170 -15.85 -7.51 -12.15
CA TYR A 170 -14.56 -7.67 -11.49
C TYR A 170 -13.41 -7.49 -12.46
N PHE A 171 -12.57 -6.51 -12.16
CA PHE A 171 -11.28 -6.31 -12.83
C PHE A 171 -10.17 -6.82 -11.92
N GLY A 172 -9.58 -7.94 -12.27
CA GLY A 172 -8.43 -8.52 -11.56
C GLY A 172 -7.12 -7.81 -11.87
N PRO A 173 -5.99 -8.24 -11.25
CA PRO A 173 -4.68 -7.73 -11.60
C PRO A 173 -4.40 -7.90 -13.11
N GLY A 174 -3.79 -6.89 -13.73
CA GLY A 174 -3.43 -6.95 -15.14
C GLY A 174 -3.78 -5.67 -15.91
N ILE A 175 -3.51 -5.72 -17.22
CA ILE A 175 -3.89 -4.68 -18.17
C ILE A 175 -5.27 -5.03 -18.74
N HIS A 176 -6.22 -4.12 -18.60
CA HIS A 176 -7.58 -4.28 -19.11
C HIS A 176 -7.88 -3.22 -20.16
N GLN A 177 -8.28 -3.67 -21.33
CA GLN A 177 -8.76 -2.79 -22.40
C GLN A 177 -10.29 -2.85 -22.44
N LEU A 178 -10.93 -1.69 -22.34
CA LEU A 178 -12.38 -1.59 -22.48
C LEU A 178 -12.75 -1.36 -23.94
N PRO A 179 -13.86 -1.95 -24.43
CA PRO A 179 -14.41 -1.59 -25.74
C PRO A 179 -14.95 -0.15 -25.67
N GLY A 180 -14.26 0.77 -26.34
CA GLY A 180 -14.53 2.20 -26.20
C GLY A 180 -13.96 2.74 -24.88
N ASP A 181 -14.04 4.04 -24.66
CA ASP A 181 -13.41 4.73 -23.51
C ASP A 181 -14.30 4.74 -22.26
N THR A 182 -15.41 4.03 -22.27
CA THR A 182 -16.41 4.06 -21.19
C THR A 182 -16.86 2.67 -20.79
N LEU A 183 -17.18 2.51 -19.52
CA LEU A 183 -17.82 1.34 -18.95
C LEU A 183 -19.22 1.69 -18.48
N ASP A 184 -20.24 1.19 -19.15
CA ASP A 184 -21.61 1.31 -18.66
C ASP A 184 -21.85 0.37 -17.50
N VAL A 185 -22.20 0.95 -16.34
CA VAL A 185 -22.48 0.19 -15.11
C VAL A 185 -23.99 0.22 -14.85
N PRO A 186 -24.73 -0.86 -15.14
CA PRO A 186 -26.17 -0.91 -14.86
C PRO A 186 -26.48 -0.77 -13.37
N SER A 187 -27.68 -0.28 -13.07
CA SER A 187 -28.16 -0.17 -11.68
C SER A 187 -28.11 -1.52 -10.96
N GLY A 188 -27.70 -1.52 -9.69
CA GLY A 188 -27.56 -2.72 -8.86
C GLY A 188 -26.28 -3.54 -9.11
N LYS A 189 -25.37 -3.05 -9.95
CA LYS A 189 -24.03 -3.64 -10.15
C LYS A 189 -23.00 -3.00 -9.24
N THR A 190 -22.03 -3.80 -8.84
CA THR A 190 -20.81 -3.36 -8.16
C THR A 190 -19.63 -3.54 -9.12
N VAL A 191 -18.84 -2.50 -9.33
CA VAL A 191 -17.53 -2.61 -9.99
C VAL A 191 -16.49 -2.75 -8.91
N TYR A 192 -15.69 -3.80 -8.99
CA TYR A 192 -14.54 -3.99 -8.13
C TYR A 192 -13.27 -4.02 -8.96
N ILE A 193 -12.34 -3.13 -8.63
CA ILE A 193 -11.03 -3.01 -9.26
C ILE A 193 -10.01 -3.46 -8.24
N SER A 194 -9.30 -4.56 -8.53
CA SER A 194 -8.28 -5.06 -7.60
C SER A 194 -6.99 -4.23 -7.68
N GLY A 195 -6.17 -4.28 -6.64
CA GLY A 195 -4.79 -3.80 -6.70
C GLY A 195 -4.04 -4.43 -7.89
N CYS A 196 -3.06 -3.74 -8.48
CA CYS A 196 -2.36 -4.13 -9.72
C CYS A 196 -3.19 -4.06 -11.00
N LEU A 197 -4.23 -3.25 -11.04
CA LEU A 197 -4.93 -2.95 -12.29
C LEU A 197 -4.26 -1.75 -12.95
N LEU A 198 -3.92 -1.90 -14.24
CA LEU A 198 -3.51 -0.81 -15.11
C LEU A 198 -4.53 -0.70 -16.23
N TYR A 199 -5.00 0.52 -16.44
CA TYR A 199 -5.86 0.86 -17.56
C TYR A 199 -5.02 1.51 -18.65
N THR A 200 -5.15 1.05 -19.89
CA THR A 200 -4.63 1.74 -21.07
C THR A 200 -5.80 2.12 -21.96
N SER A 201 -5.96 3.39 -22.23
CA SER A 201 -6.83 3.92 -23.28
C SER A 201 -6.18 3.80 -24.64
#